data_c55756efd34d84fbd5a8f44879f82781
#
_entry.id   c55756efd34d84fbd5a8f44879f82781
#
_cell.length_a   1.000
_cell.length_b   1.000
_cell.length_c   1.000
_cell.angle_alpha   90.00
_cell.angle_beta   90.00
_cell.angle_gamma   90.00
#
_symmetry.space_group_name_H-M   'P 1'
#
loop_
_entity.id
_entity.type
_entity.pdbx_description
1 polymer ?
#
loop_
_entity_poly.entity_id
_entity_poly.type
_entity_poly.pdbx_seq_one_letter_code
_entity_poly.pdbx_strand_id
1 'polypeptide(L)'
;LEQSTIALIIIGIAMVLYVTETFPIATTSFLIVLALAAFQIIPMGTAFVGFGSDTTFLIVGMVIVGAALFETGVANVMGENIMKLMARVGTNERIFMLILAPITAFISLVLSNTATTGIMLPIAGSTAAASGGKLLKKNVFMMIGFIAVAGGGLTIVGSTPQQIAQQYLQAGGYELIGFWELSRTGLPILILTVIFFQTIGMRLQRKVFDFPEVEDDNLSPPVINDGRKVQYVERNSAKMVINIAILVFCVAGFITSQHDFAFWSLGGIAMMGAVACIATGCISQRRVFEKMDWTTVVIMGCSIGISAGIRESGAGELIANTVLNILGDHMTPWLLVAALALVTMVLTNFMSSTATTALMVPIAATLARTLGYDVKSLVMLIAIAGNLGFATPVSTPPIAMTLSGGYRFKDYVIVGGLFNFLAYLLLIAIFPFVFPL
;
A
#
# COMPACT_ATOMS: atom_id res chain seq x y z
N LEU A 1 -8.46 -36.29 7.34
CA LEU A 1 -9.03 -34.96 7.08
C LEU A 1 -8.95 -34.71 5.59
N GLU A 2 -10.00 -34.16 4.99
CA GLU A 2 -9.97 -33.70 3.61
C GLU A 2 -8.96 -32.56 3.44
N GLN A 3 -8.35 -32.46 2.26
CA GLN A 3 -7.33 -31.43 1.99
C GLN A 3 -7.90 -30.01 2.17
N SER A 4 -9.16 -29.81 1.81
CA SER A 4 -9.89 -28.56 2.03
C SER A 4 -9.99 -28.17 3.51
N THR A 5 -10.27 -29.13 4.39
CA THR A 5 -10.35 -28.89 5.84
C THR A 5 -8.96 -28.56 6.42
N ILE A 6 -7.92 -29.26 5.98
CA ILE A 6 -6.52 -28.97 6.41
C ILE A 6 -6.13 -27.57 5.97
N ALA A 7 -6.41 -27.19 4.72
CA ALA A 7 -6.10 -25.85 4.23
C ALA A 7 -6.87 -24.77 5.01
N LEU A 8 -8.13 -24.99 5.33
CA LEU A 8 -8.91 -24.05 6.14
C LEU A 8 -8.34 -23.87 7.54
N ILE A 9 -7.88 -24.96 8.17
CA ILE A 9 -7.19 -24.89 9.47
C ILE A 9 -5.89 -24.10 9.36
N ILE A 10 -5.06 -24.36 8.33
CA ILE A 10 -3.82 -23.60 8.09
C ILE A 10 -4.12 -22.11 7.89
N ILE A 11 -5.13 -21.77 7.07
CA ILE A 11 -5.54 -20.39 6.82
C ILE A 11 -6.08 -19.74 8.11
N GLY A 12 -6.90 -20.45 8.88
CA GLY A 12 -7.41 -19.97 10.16
C GLY A 12 -6.29 -19.67 11.16
N ILE A 13 -5.32 -20.57 11.29
CA ILE A 13 -4.12 -20.34 12.11
C ILE A 13 -3.32 -19.14 11.56
N ALA A 14 -3.16 -19.06 10.23
CA ALA A 14 -2.46 -17.96 9.59
C ALA A 14 -3.11 -16.60 9.89
N MET A 15 -4.44 -16.53 9.85
CA MET A 15 -5.17 -15.30 10.22
C MET A 15 -4.91 -14.92 11.67
N VAL A 16 -4.94 -15.88 12.60
CA VAL A 16 -4.62 -15.61 14.01
C VAL A 16 -3.19 -15.13 14.16
N LEU A 17 -2.21 -15.77 13.50
CA LEU A 17 -0.80 -15.35 13.55
C LEU A 17 -0.57 -13.96 12.95
N TYR A 18 -1.27 -13.61 11.87
CA TYR A 18 -1.19 -12.27 11.28
C TYR A 18 -1.83 -11.21 12.18
N VAL A 19 -2.97 -11.51 12.83
CA VAL A 19 -3.66 -10.57 13.73
C VAL A 19 -2.88 -10.37 15.02
N THR A 20 -2.33 -11.45 15.59
CA THR A 20 -1.58 -11.38 16.86
C THR A 20 -0.15 -10.90 16.70
N GLU A 21 0.36 -10.84 15.44
CA GLU A 21 1.76 -10.52 15.13
C GLU A 21 2.78 -11.31 15.96
N THR A 22 2.41 -12.54 16.35
CA THR A 22 3.26 -13.44 17.15
C THR A 22 4.61 -13.70 16.46
N PHE A 23 4.59 -13.77 15.13
CA PHE A 23 5.79 -13.81 14.28
C PHE A 23 5.78 -12.64 13.29
N PRO A 24 6.96 -12.19 12.83
CA PRO A 24 7.03 -11.26 11.70
C PRO A 24 6.21 -11.75 10.52
N ILE A 25 5.52 -10.83 9.82
CA ILE A 25 4.60 -11.16 8.72
C ILE A 25 5.28 -12.03 7.64
N ALA A 26 6.54 -11.74 7.32
CA ALA A 26 7.34 -12.55 6.39
C ALA A 26 7.51 -14.00 6.88
N THR A 27 7.80 -14.20 8.17
CA THR A 27 7.93 -15.53 8.78
C THR A 27 6.62 -16.29 8.74
N THR A 28 5.51 -15.63 9.07
CA THR A 28 4.16 -16.21 8.96
C THR A 28 3.85 -16.65 7.53
N SER A 29 4.20 -15.82 6.52
CA SER A 29 4.00 -16.17 5.10
C SER A 29 4.79 -17.44 4.71
N PHE A 30 6.05 -17.58 5.17
CA PHE A 30 6.82 -18.80 4.97
C PHE A 30 6.18 -20.01 5.67
N LEU A 31 5.74 -19.85 6.92
CA LEU A 31 5.10 -20.95 7.67
C LEU A 31 3.85 -21.47 6.95
N ILE A 32 3.05 -20.59 6.37
CA ILE A 32 1.84 -20.96 5.61
C ILE A 32 2.21 -21.83 4.40
N VAL A 33 3.10 -21.37 3.53
CA VAL A 33 3.44 -22.11 2.30
C VAL A 33 4.18 -23.41 2.60
N LEU A 34 5.02 -23.44 3.65
CA LEU A 34 5.67 -24.64 4.10
C LEU A 34 4.69 -25.64 4.69
N ALA A 35 3.69 -25.20 5.47
CA ALA A 35 2.62 -26.06 5.96
C ALA A 35 1.79 -26.64 4.81
N LEU A 36 1.37 -25.80 3.84
CA LEU A 36 0.63 -26.27 2.66
C LEU A 36 1.43 -27.30 1.86
N ALA A 37 2.75 -27.13 1.72
CA ALA A 37 3.61 -28.09 1.05
C ALA A 37 3.83 -29.38 1.89
N ALA A 38 4.02 -29.25 3.21
CA ALA A 38 4.20 -30.39 4.11
C ALA A 38 2.96 -31.31 4.15
N PHE A 39 1.77 -30.73 4.08
CA PHE A 39 0.52 -31.50 3.96
C PHE A 39 0.19 -31.90 2.52
N GLN A 40 1.12 -31.75 1.59
CA GLN A 40 1.00 -32.15 0.18
C GLN A 40 -0.21 -31.51 -0.56
N ILE A 41 -0.63 -30.35 -0.12
CA ILE A 41 -1.68 -29.56 -0.78
C ILE A 41 -1.12 -28.91 -2.05
N ILE A 42 0.13 -28.42 -1.97
CA ILE A 42 0.85 -27.86 -3.12
C ILE A 42 2.25 -28.49 -3.22
N PRO A 43 2.81 -28.62 -4.42
CA PRO A 43 4.21 -29.01 -4.57
C PRO A 43 5.14 -27.89 -4.08
N MET A 44 6.33 -28.27 -3.54
CA MET A 44 7.32 -27.30 -3.02
C MET A 44 7.74 -26.25 -4.05
N GLY A 45 7.81 -26.63 -5.33
CA GLY A 45 8.10 -25.69 -6.43
C GLY A 45 7.05 -24.59 -6.53
N THR A 46 5.77 -24.90 -6.34
CA THR A 46 4.67 -23.92 -6.38
C THR A 46 4.68 -22.99 -5.17
N ALA A 47 5.15 -23.47 -4.01
CA ALA A 47 5.22 -22.70 -2.77
C ALA A 47 5.99 -21.37 -2.93
N PHE A 48 7.05 -21.37 -3.76
CA PHE A 48 7.97 -20.24 -3.93
C PHE A 48 8.03 -19.65 -5.33
N VAL A 49 7.14 -20.05 -6.22
CA VAL A 49 7.07 -19.56 -7.61
C VAL A 49 6.91 -18.03 -7.67
N GLY A 50 6.27 -17.43 -6.68
CA GLY A 50 6.05 -16.01 -6.62
C GLY A 50 7.32 -15.15 -6.54
N PHE A 51 8.44 -15.71 -6.06
CA PHE A 51 9.73 -15.00 -6.05
C PHE A 51 10.23 -14.66 -7.47
N GLY A 52 9.91 -15.49 -8.46
CA GLY A 52 10.24 -15.27 -9.88
C GLY A 52 9.17 -14.52 -10.66
N SER A 53 8.13 -14.01 -10.03
CA SER A 53 7.05 -13.31 -10.75
C SER A 53 7.45 -11.91 -11.19
N ASP A 54 6.88 -11.46 -12.30
CA ASP A 54 7.06 -10.10 -12.83
C ASP A 54 6.72 -9.02 -11.80
N THR A 55 5.65 -9.24 -11.04
CA THR A 55 5.22 -8.29 -10.00
C THR A 55 6.21 -8.22 -8.83
N THR A 56 6.87 -9.31 -8.46
CA THR A 56 7.95 -9.27 -7.45
C THR A 56 9.13 -8.44 -7.96
N PHE A 57 9.51 -8.61 -9.24
CA PHE A 57 10.55 -7.80 -9.86
C PHE A 57 10.14 -6.32 -10.00
N LEU A 58 8.85 -6.02 -10.23
CA LEU A 58 8.33 -4.66 -10.19
C LEU A 58 8.62 -4.01 -8.83
N ILE A 59 8.30 -4.68 -7.74
CA ILE A 59 8.52 -4.15 -6.37
C ILE A 59 10.00 -3.94 -6.13
N VAL A 60 10.82 -4.96 -6.37
CA VAL A 60 12.28 -4.88 -6.18
C VAL A 60 12.86 -3.71 -6.96
N GLY A 61 12.50 -3.58 -8.25
CA GLY A 61 12.96 -2.51 -9.12
C GLY A 61 12.56 -1.12 -8.61
N MET A 62 11.29 -0.95 -8.26
CA MET A 62 10.76 0.35 -7.80
C MET A 62 11.28 0.77 -6.43
N VAL A 63 11.53 -0.19 -5.53
CA VAL A 63 12.20 0.10 -4.25
C VAL A 63 13.61 0.64 -4.48
N ILE A 64 14.35 0.06 -5.44
CA ILE A 64 15.72 0.52 -5.79
C ILE A 64 15.68 1.92 -6.42
N VAL A 65 14.80 2.16 -7.39
CA VAL A 65 14.64 3.48 -8.04
C VAL A 65 14.21 4.53 -7.01
N GLY A 66 13.26 4.18 -6.13
CA GLY A 66 12.82 5.04 -5.04
C GLY A 66 13.94 5.36 -4.03
N ALA A 67 14.72 4.36 -3.62
CA ALA A 67 15.86 4.57 -2.73
C ALA A 67 16.94 5.47 -3.36
N ALA A 68 17.16 5.35 -4.67
CA ALA A 68 18.09 6.21 -5.39
C ALA A 68 17.68 7.70 -5.37
N LEU A 69 16.36 8.03 -5.29
CA LEU A 69 15.90 9.42 -5.13
C LEU A 69 16.37 10.04 -3.80
N PHE A 70 16.45 9.23 -2.75
CA PHE A 70 17.02 9.68 -1.47
C PHE A 70 18.53 9.85 -1.55
N GLU A 71 19.23 8.85 -2.08
CA GLU A 71 20.70 8.84 -2.14
C GLU A 71 21.26 9.92 -3.09
N THR A 72 20.52 10.34 -4.11
CA THR A 72 20.92 11.43 -5.03
C THR A 72 20.56 12.83 -4.52
N GLY A 73 19.74 12.93 -3.45
CA GLY A 73 19.30 14.21 -2.89
C GLY A 73 18.08 14.82 -3.56
N VAL A 74 17.39 14.12 -4.47
CA VAL A 74 16.14 14.60 -5.10
C VAL A 74 15.09 14.90 -4.03
N ALA A 75 14.93 14.00 -3.05
CA ALA A 75 13.99 14.18 -1.94
C ALA A 75 14.28 15.46 -1.13
N ASN A 76 15.57 15.80 -0.92
CA ASN A 76 15.96 17.01 -0.21
C ASN A 76 15.57 18.28 -0.99
N VAL A 77 15.83 18.30 -2.31
CA VAL A 77 15.43 19.43 -3.18
C VAL A 77 13.93 19.60 -3.26
N MET A 78 13.17 18.49 -3.31
CA MET A 78 11.72 18.54 -3.22
C MET A 78 11.28 19.18 -1.90
N GLY A 79 11.87 18.77 -0.77
CA GLY A 79 11.60 19.35 0.53
C GLY A 79 11.88 20.85 0.60
N GLU A 80 13.03 21.29 0.11
CA GLU A 80 13.40 22.72 0.07
C GLU A 80 12.39 23.54 -0.77
N ASN A 81 11.98 23.01 -1.92
CA ASN A 81 11.02 23.71 -2.78
C ASN A 81 9.62 23.79 -2.14
N ILE A 82 9.19 22.74 -1.46
CA ILE A 82 7.93 22.74 -0.69
C ILE A 82 8.02 23.79 0.43
N MET A 83 9.11 23.83 1.20
CA MET A 83 9.29 24.84 2.25
C MET A 83 9.29 26.26 1.69
N LYS A 84 9.96 26.52 0.56
CA LYS A 84 9.94 27.83 -0.12
C LYS A 84 8.55 28.21 -0.58
N LEU A 85 7.77 27.26 -1.11
CA LEU A 85 6.38 27.48 -1.51
C LEU A 85 5.54 27.86 -0.30
N MET A 86 5.71 27.14 0.81
CA MET A 86 4.98 27.39 2.07
C MET A 86 5.31 28.76 2.66
N ALA A 87 6.57 29.19 2.61
CA ALA A 87 6.98 30.53 3.07
C ALA A 87 6.27 31.65 2.30
N ARG A 88 5.89 31.42 1.04
CA ARG A 88 5.15 32.41 0.20
C ARG A 88 3.65 32.42 0.46
N VAL A 89 3.05 31.29 0.79
CA VAL A 89 1.60 31.10 0.90
C VAL A 89 1.08 31.47 2.29
N GLY A 90 1.97 31.57 3.28
CA GLY A 90 1.63 31.89 4.67
C GLY A 90 1.35 30.67 5.54
N THR A 91 1.10 30.93 6.84
CA THR A 91 1.03 29.91 7.89
C THR A 91 -0.42 29.43 8.17
N ASN A 92 -1.32 29.52 7.19
CA ASN A 92 -2.68 29.00 7.36
C ASN A 92 -2.66 27.47 7.22
N GLU A 93 -3.01 26.77 8.29
CA GLU A 93 -2.99 25.30 8.38
C GLU A 93 -3.82 24.62 7.26
N ARG A 94 -5.01 25.18 6.92
CA ARG A 94 -5.84 24.64 5.85
C ARG A 94 -5.20 24.75 4.48
N ILE A 95 -4.62 25.93 4.19
CA ILE A 95 -3.93 26.16 2.92
C ILE A 95 -2.69 25.28 2.82
N PHE A 96 -1.93 25.14 3.93
CA PHE A 96 -0.81 24.23 4.01
C PHE A 96 -1.21 22.80 3.65
N MET A 97 -2.25 22.27 4.31
CA MET A 97 -2.76 20.92 4.06
C MET A 97 -3.26 20.77 2.61
N LEU A 98 -3.94 21.78 2.06
CA LEU A 98 -4.45 21.74 0.69
C LEU A 98 -3.34 21.71 -0.37
N ILE A 99 -2.20 22.35 -0.11
CA ILE A 99 -1.04 22.32 -1.02
C ILE A 99 -0.25 21.01 -0.83
N LEU A 100 -0.10 20.57 0.41
CA LEU A 100 0.67 19.37 0.73
C LEU A 100 0.00 18.10 0.20
N ALA A 101 -1.33 18.05 0.22
CA ALA A 101 -2.10 16.88 -0.18
C ALA A 101 -1.84 16.44 -1.64
N PRO A 102 -1.99 17.29 -2.67
CA PRO A 102 -1.73 16.89 -4.05
C PRO A 102 -0.26 16.54 -4.29
N ILE A 103 0.68 17.20 -3.61
CA ILE A 103 2.11 16.89 -3.72
C ILE A 103 2.38 15.51 -3.14
N THR A 104 1.85 15.21 -1.94
CA THR A 104 1.98 13.89 -1.31
C THR A 104 1.36 12.80 -2.18
N ALA A 105 0.14 13.03 -2.69
CA ALA A 105 -0.54 12.09 -3.56
C ALA A 105 0.26 11.84 -4.85
N PHE A 106 0.76 12.89 -5.49
CA PHE A 106 1.54 12.77 -6.72
C PHE A 106 2.84 11.98 -6.53
N ILE A 107 3.55 12.21 -5.43
CA ILE A 107 4.75 11.44 -5.09
C ILE A 107 4.39 9.97 -4.87
N SER A 108 3.27 9.71 -4.18
CA SER A 108 2.82 8.36 -3.85
C SER A 108 2.29 7.55 -5.03
N LEU A 109 1.98 8.19 -6.16
CA LEU A 109 1.63 7.51 -7.41
C LEU A 109 2.73 6.56 -7.91
N VAL A 110 3.98 6.93 -7.64
CA VAL A 110 5.16 6.28 -8.23
C VAL A 110 6.07 5.69 -7.17
N LEU A 111 6.21 6.37 -6.03
CA LEU A 111 6.95 5.86 -4.88
C LEU A 111 6.03 5.06 -3.97
N SER A 112 6.63 4.14 -3.19
CA SER A 112 5.86 3.46 -2.15
C SER A 112 5.27 4.47 -1.15
N ASN A 113 4.10 4.16 -0.62
CA ASN A 113 3.43 4.98 0.39
C ASN A 113 4.33 5.27 1.59
N THR A 114 5.13 4.28 2.02
CA THR A 114 6.10 4.40 3.12
C THR A 114 7.20 5.40 2.80
N ALA A 115 7.78 5.33 1.60
CA ALA A 115 8.81 6.28 1.16
C ALA A 115 8.26 7.70 1.08
N THR A 116 7.06 7.85 0.50
CA THR A 116 6.36 9.14 0.41
C THR A 116 6.14 9.75 1.80
N THR A 117 5.61 8.97 2.73
CA THR A 117 5.36 9.42 4.11
C THR A 117 6.69 9.79 4.80
N GLY A 118 7.74 8.98 4.59
CA GLY A 118 9.08 9.25 5.11
C GLY A 118 9.71 10.55 4.61
N ILE A 119 9.36 11.02 3.41
CA ILE A 119 9.77 12.32 2.88
C ILE A 119 8.91 13.45 3.48
N MET A 120 7.60 13.25 3.50
CA MET A 120 6.66 14.33 3.76
C MET A 120 6.52 14.69 5.24
N LEU A 121 6.67 13.71 6.16
CA LEU A 121 6.58 13.97 7.61
C LEU A 121 7.67 14.92 8.10
N PRO A 122 8.98 14.74 7.79
CA PRO A 122 10.01 15.69 8.19
C PRO A 122 9.84 17.08 7.59
N ILE A 123 9.39 17.16 6.32
CA ILE A 123 9.12 18.44 5.66
C ILE A 123 8.01 19.18 6.39
N ALA A 124 6.92 18.50 6.71
CA ALA A 124 5.81 19.06 7.46
C ALA A 124 6.24 19.44 8.90
N GLY A 125 7.04 18.58 9.54
CA GLY A 125 7.56 18.80 10.89
C GLY A 125 8.47 20.04 10.97
N SER A 126 9.43 20.17 10.05
CA SER A 126 10.32 21.35 9.98
C SER A 126 9.55 22.62 9.66
N THR A 127 8.56 22.56 8.79
CA THR A 127 7.68 23.69 8.48
C THR A 127 6.82 24.09 9.68
N ALA A 128 6.30 23.12 10.43
CA ALA A 128 5.56 23.37 11.65
C ALA A 128 6.43 24.05 12.72
N ALA A 129 7.65 23.55 12.94
CA ALA A 129 8.61 24.15 13.86
C ALA A 129 8.96 25.62 13.47
N ALA A 130 9.20 25.88 12.18
CA ALA A 130 9.50 27.22 11.67
C ALA A 130 8.28 28.17 11.71
N SER A 131 7.06 27.66 11.89
CA SER A 131 5.83 28.47 11.88
C SER A 131 5.58 29.27 13.15
N GLY A 132 6.35 29.04 14.21
CA GLY A 132 6.15 29.68 15.53
C GLY A 132 4.81 29.29 16.18
N GLY A 133 4.41 28.03 16.07
CA GLY A 133 3.20 27.47 16.68
C GLY A 133 1.89 27.70 15.88
N LYS A 134 1.97 28.25 14.68
CA LYS A 134 0.80 28.45 13.81
C LYS A 134 0.39 27.19 13.04
N LEU A 135 1.32 26.29 12.81
CA LEU A 135 1.11 24.96 12.24
C LEU A 135 1.44 23.93 13.31
N LEU A 136 0.52 23.01 13.58
CA LEU A 136 0.72 21.95 14.56
C LEU A 136 0.95 20.62 13.85
N LYS A 137 2.04 19.91 14.19
CA LYS A 137 2.36 18.57 13.64
C LYS A 137 1.17 17.62 13.78
N LYS A 138 0.54 17.64 14.97
CA LYS A 138 -0.61 16.79 15.29
C LYS A 138 -1.82 17.00 14.38
N ASN A 139 -1.94 18.12 13.69
CA ASN A 139 -3.07 18.36 12.76
C ASN A 139 -2.73 17.92 11.33
N VAL A 140 -1.46 17.78 10.99
CA VAL A 140 -0.99 17.54 9.61
C VAL A 140 -0.50 16.12 9.37
N PHE A 141 0.19 15.51 10.33
CA PHE A 141 0.88 14.23 10.14
C PHE A 141 -0.08 13.08 9.76
N MET A 142 -1.22 12.98 10.44
CA MET A 142 -2.22 11.96 10.12
C MET A 142 -2.72 12.10 8.67
N MET A 143 -2.98 13.33 8.22
CA MET A 143 -3.39 13.58 6.84
C MET A 143 -2.32 13.11 5.83
N ILE A 144 -1.05 13.34 6.11
CA ILE A 144 0.05 12.91 5.20
C ILE A 144 0.00 11.40 4.99
N GLY A 145 -0.10 10.61 6.06
CA GLY A 145 -0.20 9.16 5.96
C GLY A 145 -1.43 8.71 5.15
N PHE A 146 -2.57 9.32 5.40
CA PHE A 146 -3.82 8.99 4.70
C PHE A 146 -3.75 9.34 3.21
N ILE A 147 -3.23 10.53 2.89
CA ILE A 147 -3.04 10.96 1.50
C ILE A 147 -2.00 10.09 0.78
N ALA A 148 -0.94 9.68 1.46
CA ALA A 148 0.06 8.78 0.87
C ALA A 148 -0.58 7.44 0.50
N VAL A 149 -1.37 6.83 1.38
CA VAL A 149 -2.08 5.58 1.10
C VAL A 149 -3.12 5.75 0.00
N ALA A 150 -3.94 6.80 0.07
CA ALA A 150 -4.96 7.07 -0.95
C ALA A 150 -4.34 7.41 -2.32
N GLY A 151 -3.24 8.16 -2.36
CA GLY A 151 -2.50 8.49 -3.57
C GLY A 151 -1.85 7.28 -4.22
N GLY A 152 -1.19 6.42 -3.42
CA GLY A 152 -0.64 5.15 -3.91
C GLY A 152 -1.71 4.19 -4.41
N GLY A 153 -2.95 4.35 -3.94
CA GLY A 153 -4.11 3.59 -4.41
C GLY A 153 -4.55 3.89 -5.85
N LEU A 154 -3.98 4.92 -6.51
CA LEU A 154 -4.38 5.32 -7.87
C LEU A 154 -3.72 4.51 -8.97
N THR A 155 -2.55 3.93 -8.73
CA THR A 155 -1.78 3.17 -9.73
C THR A 155 -1.47 1.78 -9.24
N ILE A 156 -1.15 0.89 -10.16
CA ILE A 156 -0.76 -0.49 -9.83
C ILE A 156 0.57 -0.56 -9.06
N VAL A 157 1.41 0.46 -9.15
CA VAL A 157 2.76 0.51 -8.57
C VAL A 157 2.78 1.07 -7.15
N GLY A 158 1.87 1.99 -6.83
CA GLY A 158 1.94 2.78 -5.61
C GLY A 158 1.71 2.00 -4.30
N SER A 159 1.04 0.83 -4.35
CA SER A 159 0.68 0.09 -3.14
C SER A 159 0.74 -1.43 -3.32
N THR A 160 1.20 -2.13 -2.27
CA THR A 160 1.37 -3.59 -2.27
C THR A 160 0.07 -4.40 -2.49
N PRO A 161 -1.10 -4.03 -1.96
CA PRO A 161 -2.35 -4.71 -2.26
C PRO A 161 -2.67 -4.84 -3.75
N GLN A 162 -2.47 -3.77 -4.54
CA GLN A 162 -2.68 -3.81 -5.98
C GLN A 162 -1.70 -4.76 -6.68
N GLN A 163 -0.47 -4.79 -6.21
CA GLN A 163 0.57 -5.66 -6.77
C GLN A 163 0.28 -7.14 -6.49
N ILE A 164 -0.26 -7.49 -5.31
CA ILE A 164 -0.73 -8.85 -5.00
C ILE A 164 -1.89 -9.24 -5.91
N ALA A 165 -2.85 -8.34 -6.10
CA ALA A 165 -3.97 -8.55 -7.02
C ALA A 165 -3.46 -8.81 -8.45
N GLN A 166 -2.55 -7.98 -8.94
CA GLN A 166 -1.93 -8.13 -10.25
C GLN A 166 -1.20 -9.47 -10.40
N GLN A 167 -0.42 -9.85 -9.39
CA GLN A 167 0.30 -11.12 -9.38
C GLN A 167 -0.64 -12.32 -9.45
N TYR A 168 -1.76 -12.27 -8.71
CA TYR A 168 -2.76 -13.32 -8.75
C TYR A 168 -3.40 -13.45 -10.14
N LEU A 169 -3.79 -12.32 -10.74
CA LEU A 169 -4.37 -12.30 -12.09
C LEU A 169 -3.39 -12.84 -13.13
N GLN A 170 -2.12 -12.43 -13.06
CA GLN A 170 -1.07 -12.91 -13.93
C GLN A 170 -0.84 -14.42 -13.80
N ALA A 171 -0.74 -14.93 -12.58
CA ALA A 171 -0.55 -16.35 -12.31
C ALA A 171 -1.74 -17.21 -12.75
N GLY A 172 -2.95 -16.64 -12.74
CA GLY A 172 -4.18 -17.29 -13.18
C GLY A 172 -4.47 -17.17 -14.68
N GLY A 173 -3.66 -16.41 -15.44
CA GLY A 173 -3.92 -16.14 -16.85
C GLY A 173 -5.12 -15.23 -17.11
N TYR A 174 -5.51 -14.44 -16.12
CA TYR A 174 -6.60 -13.46 -16.23
C TYR A 174 -6.12 -12.15 -16.86
N GLU A 175 -7.07 -11.32 -17.29
CA GLU A 175 -6.76 -9.97 -17.74
C GLU A 175 -6.11 -9.16 -16.62
N LEU A 176 -5.01 -8.47 -16.94
CA LEU A 176 -4.24 -7.68 -15.98
C LEU A 176 -4.89 -6.32 -15.72
N ILE A 177 -4.61 -5.78 -14.53
CA ILE A 177 -5.05 -4.43 -14.17
C ILE A 177 -4.21 -3.41 -14.93
N GLY A 178 -4.86 -2.50 -15.63
CA GLY A 178 -4.19 -1.40 -16.33
C GLY A 178 -3.57 -0.40 -15.35
N PHE A 179 -2.50 0.30 -15.77
CA PHE A 179 -1.73 1.20 -14.91
C PHE A 179 -2.59 2.23 -14.16
N TRP A 180 -3.57 2.84 -14.86
CA TRP A 180 -4.49 3.84 -14.32
C TRP A 180 -5.88 3.30 -13.97
N GLU A 181 -6.14 2.03 -14.13
CA GLU A 181 -7.48 1.48 -14.02
C GLU A 181 -8.06 1.66 -12.60
N LEU A 182 -7.23 1.49 -11.59
CA LEU A 182 -7.59 1.69 -10.18
C LEU A 182 -7.93 3.16 -9.85
N SER A 183 -7.45 4.11 -10.65
CA SER A 183 -7.74 5.52 -10.41
C SER A 183 -9.22 5.87 -10.55
N ARG A 184 -10.00 5.07 -11.26
CA ARG A 184 -11.44 5.28 -11.41
C ARG A 184 -12.19 5.27 -10.08
N THR A 185 -11.75 4.45 -9.12
CA THR A 185 -12.29 4.42 -7.75
C THR A 185 -11.35 5.08 -6.75
N GLY A 186 -10.04 5.01 -6.96
CA GLY A 186 -9.04 5.61 -6.09
C GLY A 186 -9.09 7.13 -6.06
N LEU A 187 -9.32 7.79 -7.21
CA LEU A 187 -9.40 9.25 -7.27
C LEU A 187 -10.57 9.82 -6.44
N PRO A 188 -11.80 9.29 -6.51
CA PRO A 188 -12.86 9.66 -5.58
C PRO A 188 -12.50 9.50 -4.10
N ILE A 189 -11.79 8.41 -3.73
CA ILE A 189 -11.33 8.18 -2.35
C ILE A 189 -10.27 9.22 -1.96
N LEU A 190 -9.33 9.54 -2.84
CA LEU A 190 -8.34 10.59 -2.59
C LEU A 190 -9.01 11.96 -2.41
N ILE A 191 -9.97 12.33 -3.27
CA ILE A 191 -10.74 13.57 -3.15
C ILE A 191 -11.50 13.60 -1.82
N LEU A 192 -12.16 12.48 -1.46
CA LEU A 192 -12.82 12.34 -0.17
C LEU A 192 -11.84 12.56 0.99
N THR A 193 -10.61 12.01 0.90
CA THR A 193 -9.58 12.19 1.93
C THR A 193 -9.23 13.67 2.11
N VAL A 194 -9.01 14.40 1.02
CA VAL A 194 -8.72 15.84 1.05
C VAL A 194 -9.89 16.62 1.66
N ILE A 195 -11.12 16.37 1.19
CA ILE A 195 -12.33 17.04 1.69
C ILE A 195 -12.53 16.72 3.18
N PHE A 196 -12.35 15.47 3.58
CA PHE A 196 -12.48 15.05 4.98
C PHE A 196 -11.55 15.85 5.89
N PHE A 197 -10.26 15.91 5.57
CA PHE A 197 -9.28 16.64 6.40
C PHE A 197 -9.47 18.16 6.34
N GLN A 198 -10.05 18.72 5.27
CA GLN A 198 -10.38 20.15 5.19
C GLN A 198 -11.65 20.54 5.95
N THR A 199 -12.52 19.58 6.25
CA THR A 199 -13.85 19.85 6.84
C THR A 199 -14.04 19.16 8.18
N ILE A 200 -14.57 17.93 8.14
CA ILE A 200 -14.94 17.14 9.32
C ILE A 200 -13.70 16.72 10.10
N GLY A 201 -12.69 16.20 9.39
CA GLY A 201 -11.47 15.69 9.97
C GLY A 201 -10.74 16.74 10.79
N MET A 202 -10.54 17.95 10.27
CA MET A 202 -9.91 19.04 11.03
C MET A 202 -10.70 19.43 12.30
N ARG A 203 -12.04 19.48 12.21
CA ARG A 203 -12.86 19.79 13.39
C ARG A 203 -12.75 18.68 14.42
N LEU A 204 -12.75 17.44 13.98
CA LEU A 204 -12.66 16.25 14.83
C LEU A 204 -11.27 16.17 15.48
N GLN A 205 -10.19 16.38 14.72
CA GLN A 205 -8.82 16.41 15.22
C GLN A 205 -8.63 17.43 16.33
N ARG A 206 -9.08 18.66 16.13
CA ARG A 206 -9.01 19.72 17.15
C ARG A 206 -9.77 19.41 18.42
N LYS A 207 -10.82 18.57 18.34
CA LYS A 207 -11.60 18.14 19.51
C LYS A 207 -10.99 16.92 20.20
N VAL A 208 -10.38 16.02 19.45
CA VAL A 208 -9.90 14.71 19.93
C VAL A 208 -8.44 14.76 20.35
N PHE A 209 -7.59 15.56 19.65
CA PHE A 209 -6.15 15.64 19.94
C PHE A 209 -5.86 16.55 21.14
N ASP A 210 -6.28 16.07 22.32
CA ASP A 210 -6.08 16.73 23.59
C ASP A 210 -4.74 16.34 24.24
N PHE A 211 -3.65 16.52 23.49
CA PHE A 211 -2.29 16.30 23.97
C PHE A 211 -1.38 17.48 23.56
N PRO A 212 -0.37 17.81 24.38
CA PRO A 212 0.60 18.83 24.01
C PRO A 212 1.32 18.43 22.75
N GLU A 213 1.75 19.41 21.96
CA GLU A 213 2.58 19.13 20.82
C GLU A 213 3.90 18.50 21.28
N VAL A 214 4.34 17.44 20.61
CA VAL A 214 5.62 16.81 20.91
C VAL A 214 6.71 17.79 20.45
N GLU A 215 7.30 18.50 21.40
CA GLU A 215 8.52 19.27 21.21
C GLU A 215 9.67 18.26 21.05
N ASP A 216 9.96 17.89 19.84
CA ASP A 216 11.12 17.08 19.54
C ASP A 216 12.31 18.03 19.35
N ASP A 217 13.13 18.20 20.38
CA ASP A 217 14.42 18.90 20.30
C ASP A 217 15.39 18.24 19.31
N ASN A 218 15.04 17.09 18.78
CA ASN A 218 15.76 16.27 17.82
C ASN A 218 15.05 16.16 16.45
N LEU A 219 14.47 17.26 15.93
CA LEU A 219 14.15 17.34 14.51
C LEU A 219 15.42 17.45 13.64
N SER A 220 16.35 16.57 13.91
CA SER A 220 17.22 16.02 12.90
C SER A 220 16.33 15.30 11.89
N PRO A 221 16.62 15.39 10.57
CA PRO A 221 15.89 14.66 9.55
C PRO A 221 15.73 13.19 9.95
N PRO A 222 14.66 12.49 9.52
CA PRO A 222 14.19 11.26 10.13
C PRO A 222 15.31 10.26 10.28
N VAL A 223 15.57 9.90 11.52
CA VAL A 223 16.36 8.73 11.84
C VAL A 223 15.48 7.55 11.46
N ILE A 224 15.74 6.94 10.31
CA ILE A 224 15.33 5.57 10.07
C ILE A 224 15.88 4.79 11.26
N ASN A 225 15.10 3.96 11.89
CA ASN A 225 15.25 3.27 13.18
C ASN A 225 16.51 2.40 13.32
N ASP A 226 17.68 2.91 12.95
CA ASP A 226 19.02 2.31 12.94
C ASP A 226 20.04 3.20 13.72
N GLY A 227 19.59 4.22 14.45
CA GLY A 227 20.45 5.04 15.31
C GLY A 227 21.52 5.84 14.59
N ARG A 228 21.54 5.86 13.25
CA ARG A 228 22.51 6.63 12.46
C ARG A 228 21.92 7.97 12.07
N LYS A 229 22.64 9.05 12.41
CA LYS A 229 22.34 10.42 11.96
C LYS A 229 22.14 10.40 10.44
N VAL A 230 21.06 11.00 9.95
CA VAL A 230 20.87 11.23 8.52
C VAL A 230 22.06 12.07 8.05
N GLN A 231 22.97 11.43 7.35
CA GLN A 231 24.03 12.12 6.64
C GLN A 231 23.34 12.93 5.53
N TYR A 232 23.49 14.26 5.57
CA TYR A 232 23.14 15.09 4.41
C TYR A 232 23.90 14.52 3.21
N VAL A 233 23.15 13.91 2.30
CA VAL A 233 23.75 13.39 1.07
C VAL A 233 24.24 14.59 0.27
N GLU A 234 25.51 14.60 -0.07
CA GLU A 234 26.12 15.65 -0.86
C GLU A 234 25.38 15.80 -2.19
N ARG A 235 24.84 16.99 -2.44
CA ARG A 235 23.99 17.26 -3.60
C ARG A 235 24.78 17.07 -4.89
N ASN A 236 24.52 15.97 -5.60
CA ASN A 236 25.11 15.72 -6.91
C ASN A 236 24.07 15.99 -8.01
N SER A 237 24.10 17.20 -8.56
CA SER A 237 23.10 17.64 -9.56
C SER A 237 23.04 16.73 -10.78
N ALA A 238 24.15 16.14 -11.22
CA ALA A 238 24.17 15.23 -12.36
C ALA A 238 23.41 13.92 -12.05
N LYS A 239 23.71 13.31 -10.89
CA LYS A 239 23.01 12.08 -10.45
C LYS A 239 21.52 12.31 -10.19
N MET A 240 21.15 13.49 -9.71
CA MET A 240 19.74 13.85 -9.55
C MET A 240 18.99 13.86 -10.88
N VAL A 241 19.55 14.52 -11.90
CA VAL A 241 18.94 14.58 -13.23
C VAL A 241 18.85 13.18 -13.86
N ILE A 242 19.90 12.37 -13.73
CA ILE A 242 19.92 10.99 -14.23
C ILE A 242 18.83 10.16 -13.55
N ASN A 243 18.70 10.25 -12.22
CA ASN A 243 17.70 9.46 -11.50
C ASN A 243 16.26 9.89 -11.81
N ILE A 244 16.03 11.20 -11.95
CA ILE A 244 14.72 11.70 -12.41
C ILE A 244 14.41 11.20 -13.82
N ALA A 245 15.38 11.20 -14.73
CA ALA A 245 15.21 10.69 -16.08
C ALA A 245 14.87 9.17 -16.07
N ILE A 246 15.55 8.38 -15.22
CA ILE A 246 15.25 6.96 -15.03
C ILE A 246 13.82 6.76 -14.51
N LEU A 247 13.41 7.56 -13.52
CA LEU A 247 12.05 7.49 -12.97
C LEU A 247 11.01 7.81 -14.05
N VAL A 248 11.22 8.88 -14.83
CA VAL A 248 10.33 9.25 -15.94
C VAL A 248 10.28 8.13 -16.98
N PHE A 249 11.41 7.51 -17.31
CA PHE A 249 11.48 6.35 -18.19
C PHE A 249 10.62 5.19 -17.64
N CYS A 250 10.75 4.84 -16.36
CA CYS A 250 9.94 3.79 -15.74
C CYS A 250 8.44 4.10 -15.84
N VAL A 251 8.02 5.31 -15.49
CA VAL A 251 6.61 5.73 -15.55
C VAL A 251 6.07 5.68 -16.97
N ALA A 252 6.81 6.22 -17.93
CA ALA A 252 6.44 6.16 -19.35
C ALA A 252 6.35 4.70 -19.84
N GLY A 253 7.30 3.86 -19.43
CA GLY A 253 7.29 2.43 -19.71
C GLY A 253 6.06 1.73 -19.13
N PHE A 254 5.67 2.02 -17.89
CA PHE A 254 4.48 1.41 -17.27
C PHE A 254 3.18 1.77 -17.99
N ILE A 255 3.07 2.99 -18.50
CA ILE A 255 1.90 3.42 -19.29
C ILE A 255 1.84 2.67 -20.62
N THR A 256 2.99 2.33 -21.19
CA THR A 256 3.11 1.64 -22.49
C THR A 256 3.24 0.12 -22.37
N SER A 257 3.32 -0.44 -21.15
CA SER A 257 3.56 -1.87 -20.90
C SER A 257 2.44 -2.82 -21.36
N GLN A 258 1.35 -2.29 -21.91
CA GLN A 258 0.23 -3.09 -22.45
C GLN A 258 0.49 -3.62 -23.86
N HIS A 259 1.69 -3.44 -24.43
CA HIS A 259 2.06 -3.95 -25.75
C HIS A 259 2.84 -5.26 -25.65
N ASP A 260 2.62 -6.16 -26.61
CA ASP A 260 3.01 -7.58 -26.68
C ASP A 260 4.52 -7.93 -26.64
N PHE A 261 5.38 -7.07 -26.14
CA PHE A 261 6.80 -7.38 -25.98
C PHE A 261 7.07 -8.03 -24.61
N ALA A 262 7.47 -9.30 -24.62
CA ALA A 262 7.63 -10.12 -23.43
C ALA A 262 8.55 -9.50 -22.33
N PHE A 263 9.58 -8.72 -22.69
CA PHE A 263 10.45 -8.06 -21.72
C PHE A 263 9.98 -6.63 -21.34
N TRP A 264 8.97 -6.08 -22.03
CA TRP A 264 8.37 -4.77 -21.75
C TRP A 264 7.23 -4.89 -20.75
N SER A 265 7.43 -5.77 -19.76
CA SER A 265 6.54 -5.96 -18.62
C SER A 265 6.81 -4.92 -17.54
N LEU A 266 5.89 -4.79 -16.58
CA LEU A 266 6.06 -3.87 -15.45
C LEU A 266 7.34 -4.17 -14.64
N GLY A 267 7.60 -5.47 -14.36
CA GLY A 267 8.80 -5.91 -13.67
C GLY A 267 10.06 -5.71 -14.49
N GLY A 268 10.02 -6.01 -15.79
CA GLY A 268 11.14 -5.78 -16.69
C GLY A 268 11.56 -4.32 -16.75
N ILE A 269 10.60 -3.40 -16.92
CA ILE A 269 10.85 -1.95 -16.93
C ILE A 269 11.42 -1.47 -15.60
N ALA A 270 10.84 -1.91 -14.46
CA ALA A 270 11.32 -1.56 -13.14
C ALA A 270 12.76 -2.03 -12.89
N MET A 271 13.07 -3.26 -13.33
CA MET A 271 14.43 -3.82 -13.21
C MET A 271 15.44 -3.10 -14.12
N MET A 272 15.04 -2.71 -15.34
CA MET A 272 15.90 -1.84 -16.18
C MET A 272 16.20 -0.52 -15.48
N GLY A 273 15.19 0.12 -14.86
CA GLY A 273 15.39 1.32 -14.06
C GLY A 273 16.34 1.09 -12.89
N ALA A 274 16.16 0.00 -12.15
CA ALA A 274 17.02 -0.37 -11.02
C ALA A 274 18.49 -0.59 -11.45
N VAL A 275 18.71 -1.36 -12.52
CA VAL A 275 20.04 -1.60 -13.07
C VAL A 275 20.66 -0.29 -13.55
N ALA A 276 19.89 0.58 -14.22
CA ALA A 276 20.37 1.90 -14.63
C ALA A 276 20.78 2.76 -13.43
N CYS A 277 20.01 2.77 -12.33
CA CYS A 277 20.38 3.49 -11.09
C CYS A 277 21.68 2.98 -10.48
N ILE A 278 21.92 1.68 -10.48
CA ILE A 278 23.16 1.08 -9.98
C ILE A 278 24.33 1.39 -10.92
N ALA A 279 24.15 1.19 -12.22
CA ALA A 279 25.19 1.38 -13.23
C ALA A 279 25.66 2.85 -13.34
N THR A 280 24.74 3.80 -13.16
CA THR A 280 25.06 5.25 -13.14
C THR A 280 25.58 5.73 -11.79
N GLY A 281 25.66 4.85 -10.79
CA GLY A 281 26.12 5.19 -9.45
C GLY A 281 25.16 6.12 -8.68
N CYS A 282 23.87 6.15 -9.05
CA CYS A 282 22.83 6.85 -8.29
C CYS A 282 22.59 6.19 -6.93
N ILE A 283 22.78 4.86 -6.86
CA ILE A 283 22.74 4.10 -5.62
C ILE A 283 23.82 3.02 -5.65
N SER A 284 24.46 2.74 -4.51
CA SER A 284 25.43 1.65 -4.41
C SER A 284 24.72 0.32 -4.14
N GLN A 285 25.32 -0.80 -4.61
CA GLN A 285 24.80 -2.13 -4.38
C GLN A 285 24.56 -2.44 -2.89
N ARG A 286 25.46 -2.00 -2.01
CA ARG A 286 25.31 -2.15 -0.56
C ARG A 286 24.05 -1.46 -0.04
N ARG A 287 23.80 -0.22 -0.49
CA ARG A 287 22.60 0.55 -0.13
C ARG A 287 21.32 -0.10 -0.64
N VAL A 288 21.37 -0.74 -1.80
CA VAL A 288 20.22 -1.50 -2.31
C VAL A 288 19.78 -2.57 -1.31
N PHE A 289 20.72 -3.40 -0.81
CA PHE A 289 20.39 -4.43 0.17
C PHE A 289 19.92 -3.87 1.52
N GLU A 290 20.49 -2.73 1.96
CA GLU A 290 20.10 -2.06 3.21
C GLU A 290 18.70 -1.43 3.12
N LYS A 291 18.27 -0.98 1.94
CA LYS A 291 16.99 -0.28 1.72
C LYS A 291 15.87 -1.18 1.21
N MET A 292 16.19 -2.44 0.87
CA MET A 292 15.20 -3.39 0.37
C MET A 292 14.18 -3.74 1.46
N ASP A 293 12.90 -3.63 1.11
CA ASP A 293 11.81 -4.13 1.95
C ASP A 293 11.67 -5.65 1.77
N TRP A 294 12.52 -6.39 2.47
CA TRP A 294 12.53 -7.85 2.44
C TRP A 294 11.21 -8.46 2.90
N THR A 295 10.48 -7.80 3.79
CA THR A 295 9.16 -8.26 4.25
C THR A 295 8.18 -8.33 3.08
N THR A 296 8.08 -7.25 2.32
CA THR A 296 7.22 -7.22 1.12
C THR A 296 7.67 -8.23 0.07
N VAL A 297 8.98 -8.36 -0.20
CA VAL A 297 9.51 -9.34 -1.16
C VAL A 297 9.15 -10.77 -0.77
N VAL A 298 9.26 -11.13 0.52
CA VAL A 298 8.90 -12.47 1.02
C VAL A 298 7.40 -12.72 0.90
N ILE A 299 6.56 -11.77 1.29
CA ILE A 299 5.10 -11.93 1.19
C ILE A 299 4.70 -12.14 -0.27
N MET A 300 5.25 -11.34 -1.20
CA MET A 300 5.00 -11.52 -2.63
C MET A 300 5.50 -12.88 -3.14
N GLY A 301 6.67 -13.28 -2.72
CA GLY A 301 7.23 -14.59 -3.07
C GLY A 301 6.35 -15.77 -2.64
N CYS A 302 5.68 -15.65 -1.48
CA CYS A 302 4.79 -16.67 -0.93
C CYS A 302 3.33 -16.57 -1.42
N SER A 303 2.89 -15.41 -1.92
CA SER A 303 1.47 -15.15 -2.19
C SER A 303 0.87 -16.08 -3.25
N ILE A 304 1.62 -16.43 -4.30
CA ILE A 304 1.17 -17.40 -5.31
C ILE A 304 1.00 -18.79 -4.69
N GLY A 305 1.93 -19.22 -3.82
CA GLY A 305 1.82 -20.49 -3.09
C GLY A 305 0.59 -20.54 -2.17
N ILE A 306 0.31 -19.46 -1.43
CA ILE A 306 -0.90 -19.34 -0.59
C ILE A 306 -2.14 -19.44 -1.46
N SER A 307 -2.18 -18.73 -2.56
CA SER A 307 -3.30 -18.70 -3.51
C SER A 307 -3.54 -20.07 -4.16
N ALA A 308 -2.46 -20.76 -4.55
CA ALA A 308 -2.51 -22.13 -5.07
C ALA A 308 -3.06 -23.09 -4.01
N GLY A 309 -2.60 -22.97 -2.76
CA GLY A 309 -3.09 -23.80 -1.65
C GLY A 309 -4.59 -23.66 -1.42
N ILE A 310 -5.15 -22.46 -1.48
CA ILE A 310 -6.60 -22.22 -1.35
C ILE A 310 -7.36 -22.82 -2.52
N ARG A 311 -6.81 -22.71 -3.74
CA ARG A 311 -7.46 -23.22 -4.95
C ARG A 311 -7.39 -24.74 -5.04
N GLU A 312 -6.21 -25.33 -4.90
CA GLU A 312 -5.96 -26.76 -5.12
C GLU A 312 -6.56 -27.63 -4.02
N SER A 313 -6.67 -27.11 -2.80
CA SER A 313 -7.36 -27.82 -1.70
C SER A 313 -8.88 -27.85 -1.81
N GLY A 314 -9.51 -26.99 -2.64
CA GLY A 314 -10.97 -26.78 -2.62
C GLY A 314 -11.46 -25.93 -1.44
N ALA A 315 -10.56 -25.39 -0.60
CA ALA A 315 -10.92 -24.54 0.54
C ALA A 315 -11.66 -23.27 0.11
N GLY A 316 -11.26 -22.70 -1.04
CA GLY A 316 -11.94 -21.55 -1.62
C GLY A 316 -13.43 -21.83 -1.97
N GLU A 317 -13.72 -23.01 -2.50
CA GLU A 317 -15.09 -23.44 -2.83
C GLU A 317 -15.94 -23.65 -1.57
N LEU A 318 -15.38 -24.23 -0.51
CA LEU A 318 -16.08 -24.37 0.77
C LEU A 318 -16.42 -23.00 1.37
N ILE A 319 -15.50 -22.05 1.34
CA ILE A 319 -15.75 -20.68 1.78
C ILE A 319 -16.83 -20.04 0.91
N ALA A 320 -16.74 -20.18 -0.42
CA ALA A 320 -17.72 -19.63 -1.35
C ALA A 320 -19.13 -20.19 -1.08
N ASN A 321 -19.25 -21.51 -0.98
CA ASN A 321 -20.52 -22.17 -0.69
C ASN A 321 -21.10 -21.78 0.68
N THR A 322 -20.24 -21.60 1.68
CA THR A 322 -20.66 -21.11 3.01
C THR A 322 -21.23 -19.69 2.92
N VAL A 323 -20.53 -18.80 2.21
CA VAL A 323 -21.02 -17.43 1.97
C VAL A 323 -22.34 -17.43 1.21
N LEU A 324 -22.47 -18.27 0.17
CA LEU A 324 -23.70 -18.44 -0.59
C LEU A 324 -24.86 -18.92 0.29
N ASN A 325 -24.62 -19.91 1.14
CA ASN A 325 -25.64 -20.45 2.05
C ASN A 325 -26.09 -19.42 3.10
N ILE A 326 -25.19 -18.54 3.55
CA ILE A 326 -25.51 -17.47 4.52
C ILE A 326 -26.32 -16.35 3.86
N LEU A 327 -25.94 -15.95 2.64
CA LEU A 327 -26.58 -14.85 1.94
C LEU A 327 -27.88 -15.27 1.22
N GLY A 328 -28.03 -16.57 0.92
CA GLY A 328 -29.24 -17.15 0.33
C GLY A 328 -29.65 -16.55 -1.03
N ASP A 329 -30.93 -16.61 -1.35
CA ASP A 329 -31.50 -16.12 -2.62
C ASP A 329 -31.48 -14.59 -2.76
N HIS A 330 -31.02 -13.86 -1.73
CA HIS A 330 -30.93 -12.40 -1.73
C HIS A 330 -29.57 -11.88 -2.26
N MET A 331 -28.73 -12.76 -2.81
CA MET A 331 -27.43 -12.38 -3.35
C MET A 331 -27.57 -11.46 -4.55
N THR A 332 -27.27 -10.19 -4.35
CA THR A 332 -27.15 -9.21 -5.42
C THR A 332 -25.66 -8.84 -5.61
N PRO A 333 -25.24 -8.40 -6.81
CA PRO A 333 -23.87 -7.90 -7.01
C PRO A 333 -23.45 -6.84 -5.97
N TRP A 334 -24.37 -5.96 -5.62
CA TRP A 334 -24.15 -4.93 -4.60
C TRP A 334 -23.87 -5.50 -3.21
N LEU A 335 -24.65 -6.51 -2.80
CA LEU A 335 -24.48 -7.16 -1.50
C LEU A 335 -23.13 -7.88 -1.41
N LEU A 336 -22.72 -8.54 -2.50
CA LEU A 336 -21.42 -9.20 -2.58
C LEU A 336 -20.27 -8.19 -2.47
N VAL A 337 -20.31 -7.09 -3.24
CA VAL A 337 -19.33 -6.00 -3.16
C VAL A 337 -19.28 -5.43 -1.75
N ALA A 338 -20.44 -5.13 -1.16
CA ALA A 338 -20.50 -4.58 0.20
C ALA A 338 -19.93 -5.55 1.24
N ALA A 339 -20.29 -6.82 1.19
CA ALA A 339 -19.81 -7.82 2.14
C ALA A 339 -18.28 -8.06 2.01
N LEU A 340 -17.77 -8.26 0.79
CA LEU A 340 -16.34 -8.47 0.56
C LEU A 340 -15.52 -7.24 0.93
N ALA A 341 -15.98 -6.05 0.55
CA ALA A 341 -15.30 -4.80 0.92
C ALA A 341 -15.29 -4.60 2.44
N LEU A 342 -16.40 -4.88 3.13
CA LEU A 342 -16.49 -4.75 4.59
C LEU A 342 -15.54 -5.70 5.30
N VAL A 343 -15.59 -6.99 4.94
CA VAL A 343 -14.70 -8.00 5.55
C VAL A 343 -13.24 -7.63 5.32
N THR A 344 -12.87 -7.28 4.08
CA THR A 344 -11.50 -6.89 3.75
C THR A 344 -11.08 -5.64 4.52
N MET A 345 -11.93 -4.60 4.57
CA MET A 345 -11.64 -3.37 5.31
C MET A 345 -11.51 -3.63 6.82
N VAL A 346 -12.35 -4.47 7.40
CA VAL A 346 -12.25 -4.82 8.82
C VAL A 346 -10.94 -5.55 9.08
N LEU A 347 -10.63 -6.59 8.30
CA LEU A 347 -9.39 -7.36 8.46
C LEU A 347 -8.14 -6.48 8.33
N THR A 348 -8.09 -5.60 7.32
CA THR A 348 -6.91 -4.75 7.10
C THR A 348 -6.64 -3.75 8.24
N ASN A 349 -7.63 -3.47 9.08
CA ASN A 349 -7.41 -2.64 10.27
C ASN A 349 -6.82 -3.41 11.46
N PHE A 350 -6.93 -4.74 11.48
CA PHE A 350 -6.37 -5.59 12.55
C PHE A 350 -5.09 -6.33 12.13
N MET A 351 -4.86 -6.45 10.83
CA MET A 351 -3.65 -7.07 10.27
C MET A 351 -3.14 -6.23 9.11
N SER A 352 -1.93 -6.48 8.61
CA SER A 352 -1.39 -5.68 7.52
C SER A 352 -2.24 -5.76 6.25
N SER A 353 -2.34 -4.66 5.50
CA SER A 353 -3.05 -4.60 4.22
C SER A 353 -2.53 -5.61 3.20
N THR A 354 -1.23 -5.87 3.22
CA THR A 354 -0.57 -6.86 2.37
C THR A 354 -1.04 -8.29 2.70
N ALA A 355 -1.03 -8.65 3.98
CA ALA A 355 -1.48 -9.97 4.42
C ALA A 355 -2.98 -10.19 4.17
N THR A 356 -3.79 -9.18 4.47
CA THR A 356 -5.24 -9.21 4.18
C THR A 356 -5.51 -9.48 2.70
N THR A 357 -4.83 -8.74 1.82
CA THR A 357 -5.03 -8.89 0.37
C THR A 357 -4.57 -10.27 -0.12
N ALA A 358 -3.43 -10.77 0.36
CA ALA A 358 -2.93 -12.09 -0.01
C ALA A 358 -3.90 -13.22 0.35
N LEU A 359 -4.63 -13.09 1.46
CA LEU A 359 -5.68 -14.05 1.87
C LEU A 359 -7.00 -13.85 1.13
N MET A 360 -7.45 -12.61 0.96
CA MET A 360 -8.78 -12.32 0.44
C MET A 360 -8.88 -12.43 -1.08
N VAL A 361 -7.79 -12.17 -1.82
CA VAL A 361 -7.79 -12.23 -3.30
C VAL A 361 -8.20 -13.62 -3.83
N PRO A 362 -7.59 -14.74 -3.40
CA PRO A 362 -8.00 -16.05 -3.90
C PRO A 362 -9.44 -16.44 -3.51
N ILE A 363 -9.92 -15.97 -2.35
CA ILE A 363 -11.32 -16.18 -1.90
C ILE A 363 -12.27 -15.43 -2.82
N ALA A 364 -12.02 -14.14 -3.07
CA ALA A 364 -12.84 -13.32 -3.95
C ALA A 364 -12.84 -13.83 -5.39
N ALA A 365 -11.70 -14.29 -5.89
CA ALA A 365 -11.59 -14.87 -7.22
C ALA A 365 -12.36 -16.20 -7.35
N THR A 366 -12.38 -17.01 -6.28
CA THR A 366 -13.20 -18.25 -6.27
C THR A 366 -14.68 -17.92 -6.25
N LEU A 367 -15.11 -16.97 -5.43
CA LEU A 367 -16.50 -16.47 -5.41
C LEU A 367 -16.92 -15.93 -6.78
N ALA A 368 -16.05 -15.15 -7.44
CA ALA A 368 -16.31 -14.65 -8.79
C ALA A 368 -16.60 -15.79 -9.77
N ARG A 369 -15.73 -16.81 -9.79
CA ARG A 369 -15.92 -17.99 -10.68
C ARG A 369 -17.19 -18.76 -10.37
N THR A 370 -17.47 -19.00 -9.09
CA THR A 370 -18.67 -19.76 -8.68
C THR A 370 -19.96 -19.04 -9.05
N LEU A 371 -19.96 -17.71 -8.99
CA LEU A 371 -21.12 -16.86 -9.29
C LEU A 371 -21.22 -16.43 -10.76
N GLY A 372 -20.19 -16.73 -11.58
CA GLY A 372 -20.12 -16.28 -12.97
C GLY A 372 -19.81 -14.80 -13.15
N TYR A 373 -19.22 -14.15 -12.13
CA TYR A 373 -18.81 -12.76 -12.17
C TYR A 373 -17.37 -12.60 -12.70
N ASP A 374 -17.01 -11.36 -13.10
CA ASP A 374 -15.65 -11.09 -13.53
C ASP A 374 -14.63 -11.18 -12.37
N VAL A 375 -13.65 -12.08 -12.54
CA VAL A 375 -12.60 -12.33 -11.54
C VAL A 375 -11.76 -11.08 -11.31
N LYS A 376 -11.41 -10.35 -12.38
CA LYS A 376 -10.60 -9.14 -12.29
C LYS A 376 -11.29 -8.08 -11.43
N SER A 377 -12.57 -7.85 -11.64
CA SER A 377 -13.35 -6.87 -10.88
C SER A 377 -13.36 -7.18 -9.38
N LEU A 378 -13.66 -8.42 -8.98
CA LEU A 378 -13.65 -8.76 -7.54
C LEU A 378 -12.25 -8.75 -6.93
N VAL A 379 -11.22 -9.14 -7.66
CA VAL A 379 -9.83 -9.05 -7.21
C VAL A 379 -9.41 -7.58 -7.03
N MET A 380 -9.82 -6.69 -7.94
CA MET A 380 -9.59 -5.24 -7.80
C MET A 380 -10.33 -4.66 -6.59
N LEU A 381 -11.57 -5.12 -6.31
CA LEU A 381 -12.29 -4.72 -5.11
C LEU A 381 -11.49 -5.01 -3.84
N ILE A 382 -10.92 -6.22 -3.74
CA ILE A 382 -10.10 -6.60 -2.59
C ILE A 382 -8.85 -5.72 -2.48
N ALA A 383 -8.18 -5.43 -3.60
CA ALA A 383 -7.02 -4.56 -3.60
C ALA A 383 -7.33 -3.14 -3.11
N ILE A 384 -8.48 -2.58 -3.52
CA ILE A 384 -8.92 -1.25 -3.11
C ILE A 384 -9.33 -1.26 -1.63
N ALA A 385 -10.18 -2.23 -1.24
CA ALA A 385 -10.65 -2.37 0.14
C ALA A 385 -9.49 -2.66 1.13
N GLY A 386 -8.48 -3.42 0.69
CA GLY A 386 -7.26 -3.71 1.45
C GLY A 386 -6.43 -2.47 1.78
N ASN A 387 -6.55 -1.40 1.00
CA ASN A 387 -5.93 -0.10 1.31
C ASN A 387 -6.75 0.75 2.29
N LEU A 388 -7.98 0.37 2.65
CA LEU A 388 -8.82 1.10 3.59
C LEU A 388 -8.50 0.74 5.05
N GLY A 389 -7.22 0.79 5.42
CA GLY A 389 -6.73 0.50 6.75
C GLY A 389 -6.36 1.76 7.53
N PHE A 390 -7.31 2.66 7.77
CA PHE A 390 -7.04 3.96 8.40
C PHE A 390 -7.45 4.05 9.87
N ALA A 391 -8.22 3.09 10.37
CA ALA A 391 -8.72 3.12 11.75
C ALA A 391 -7.70 2.64 12.79
N THR A 392 -6.57 2.07 12.37
CA THR A 392 -5.51 1.65 13.28
C THR A 392 -4.13 1.98 12.72
N PRO A 393 -3.13 2.26 13.57
CA PRO A 393 -1.76 2.50 13.11
C PRO A 393 -1.04 1.21 12.67
N VAL A 394 -1.63 0.03 12.90
CA VAL A 394 -1.03 -1.27 12.59
C VAL A 394 -1.20 -1.65 11.12
N SER A 395 -2.25 -1.14 10.48
CA SER A 395 -2.69 -1.56 9.14
C SER A 395 -1.63 -1.40 8.04
N THR A 396 -0.93 -0.27 8.04
CA THR A 396 0.09 0.05 7.03
C THR A 396 1.24 0.87 7.60
N PRO A 397 2.50 0.65 7.15
CA PRO A 397 3.65 1.42 7.62
C PRO A 397 3.49 2.95 7.47
N PRO A 398 2.91 3.50 6.39
CA PRO A 398 2.65 4.93 6.27
C PRO A 398 1.82 5.50 7.41
N ILE A 399 0.77 4.78 7.82
CA ILE A 399 -0.08 5.20 8.93
C ILE A 399 0.69 5.09 10.26
N ALA A 400 1.43 3.99 10.47
CA ALA A 400 2.27 3.81 11.66
C ALA A 400 3.31 4.93 11.84
N MET A 401 3.93 5.39 10.74
CA MET A 401 4.91 6.49 10.79
C MET A 401 4.31 7.79 11.30
N THR A 402 3.01 8.00 11.12
CA THR A 402 2.34 9.22 11.62
C THR A 402 2.23 9.25 13.14
N LEU A 403 2.47 8.13 13.86
CA LEU A 403 2.56 8.09 15.33
C LEU A 403 3.59 9.09 15.90
N SER A 404 4.61 9.47 15.10
CA SER A 404 5.53 10.54 15.46
C SER A 404 4.86 11.90 15.71
N GLY A 405 3.61 12.08 15.30
CA GLY A 405 2.77 13.23 15.63
C GLY A 405 2.20 13.22 17.05
N GLY A 406 2.47 12.16 17.84
CA GLY A 406 2.01 12.03 19.23
C GLY A 406 0.62 11.39 19.38
N TYR A 407 0.06 10.84 18.32
CA TYR A 407 -1.27 10.23 18.35
C TYR A 407 -1.29 8.95 19.18
N ARG A 408 -2.43 8.73 19.85
CA ARG A 408 -2.75 7.50 20.55
C ARG A 408 -3.59 6.59 19.66
N PHE A 409 -3.62 5.30 19.96
CA PHE A 409 -4.44 4.34 19.21
C PHE A 409 -5.90 4.79 19.05
N LYS A 410 -6.51 5.32 20.11
CA LYS A 410 -7.88 5.84 20.09
C LYS A 410 -8.12 6.96 19.08
N ASP A 411 -7.10 7.76 18.78
CA ASP A 411 -7.21 8.89 17.86
C ASP A 411 -7.39 8.39 16.42
N TYR A 412 -6.71 7.29 16.05
CA TYR A 412 -6.92 6.60 14.78
C TYR A 412 -8.31 5.95 14.73
N VAL A 413 -8.75 5.30 15.81
CA VAL A 413 -10.09 4.69 15.84
C VAL A 413 -11.17 5.74 15.60
N ILE A 414 -11.06 6.92 16.21
CA ILE A 414 -12.07 7.97 16.08
C ILE A 414 -11.98 8.67 14.72
N VAL A 415 -10.81 9.18 14.34
CA VAL A 415 -10.64 9.96 13.11
C VAL A 415 -10.58 9.04 11.90
N GLY A 416 -9.73 8.02 11.96
CA GLY A 416 -9.56 7.05 10.88
C GLY A 416 -10.75 6.11 10.72
N GLY A 417 -11.39 5.71 11.82
CA GLY A 417 -12.60 4.88 11.78
C GLY A 417 -13.77 5.59 11.09
N LEU A 418 -13.99 6.88 11.41
CA LEU A 418 -14.98 7.67 10.68
C LEU A 418 -14.63 7.81 9.19
N PHE A 419 -13.35 8.04 8.88
CA PHE A 419 -12.91 8.12 7.48
C PHE A 419 -13.08 6.78 6.76
N ASN A 420 -12.71 5.65 7.39
CA ASN A 420 -12.92 4.31 6.85
C ASN A 420 -14.39 4.05 6.49
N PHE A 421 -15.29 4.42 7.40
CA PHE A 421 -16.73 4.28 7.16
C PHE A 421 -17.18 5.09 5.93
N LEU A 422 -16.74 6.34 5.82
CA LEU A 422 -17.07 7.19 4.66
C LEU A 422 -16.45 6.65 3.35
N ALA A 423 -15.20 6.18 3.40
CA ALA A 423 -14.51 5.59 2.25
C ALA A 423 -15.17 4.26 1.82
N TYR A 424 -15.61 3.44 2.77
CA TYR A 424 -16.39 2.24 2.50
C TYR A 424 -17.71 2.55 1.80
N LEU A 425 -18.48 3.51 2.31
CA LEU A 425 -19.75 3.93 1.69
C LEU A 425 -19.52 4.43 0.26
N LEU A 426 -18.47 5.22 0.05
CA LEU A 426 -18.09 5.70 -1.27
C LEU A 426 -17.70 4.55 -2.20
N LEU A 427 -16.89 3.60 -1.71
CA LEU A 427 -16.45 2.44 -2.48
C LEU A 427 -17.66 1.59 -2.95
N ILE A 428 -18.55 1.19 -2.05
CA ILE A 428 -19.71 0.39 -2.41
C ILE A 428 -20.70 1.15 -3.32
N ALA A 429 -20.75 2.48 -3.21
CA ALA A 429 -21.61 3.31 -4.07
C ALA A 429 -21.07 3.41 -5.50
N ILE A 430 -19.74 3.47 -5.68
CA ILE A 430 -19.15 3.73 -7.00
C ILE A 430 -18.72 2.43 -7.70
N PHE A 431 -18.22 1.45 -6.96
CA PHE A 431 -17.56 0.27 -7.52
C PHE A 431 -18.39 -0.48 -8.57
N PRO A 432 -19.66 -0.84 -8.33
CA PRO A 432 -20.46 -1.59 -9.30
C PRO A 432 -20.78 -0.85 -10.60
N PHE A 433 -20.71 0.48 -10.57
CA PHE A 433 -20.89 1.30 -11.78
C PHE A 433 -19.62 1.42 -12.61
N VAL A 434 -18.45 1.41 -11.93
CA VAL A 434 -17.15 1.57 -12.56
C VAL A 434 -16.60 0.24 -13.06
N PHE A 435 -16.85 -0.82 -12.31
CA PHE A 435 -16.42 -2.19 -12.57
C PHE A 435 -17.66 -3.12 -12.50
N PRO A 436 -18.37 -3.28 -13.61
CA PRO A 436 -19.47 -4.23 -13.66
C PRO A 436 -19.02 -5.65 -13.33
N LEU A 437 -19.82 -6.37 -12.56
CA LEU A 437 -19.56 -7.76 -12.15
C LEU A 437 -20.08 -8.75 -13.18
#